data_e0df9decac9f3428e0fb1974a886f0c6
#
_entry.id   e0df9decac9f3428e0fb1974a886f0c6
#
_cell.length_a   1.000
_cell.length_b   1.000
_cell.length_c   1.000
_cell.angle_alpha   90.00
_cell.angle_beta   90.00
_cell.angle_gamma   90.00
#
_symmetry.space_group_name_H-M   'P 1'
#
loop_
_entity.id
_entity.type
_entity.pdbx_description
1 polymer ?
#
loop_
_entity_poly.entity_id
_entity_poly.type
_entity_poly.pdbx_seq_one_letter_code
_entity_poly.pdbx_strand_id
1 'polypeptide(L)'
;SEGITKSVQYALDKLGITENDEAVLKRYIGPPLDESFAKFHGLSREDALKAVNYYRERYKDTGIYENRLFDGIKELLSSLKKEGYITALATCKPEIYVPTILKYFDIEQYFDIAVGSELEGGARRHKDDVINEVFNQIIKLNKADNADITNASDTTNVSDTADILNDIKADSIMVGDRKDD
;
A
#
# COMPACT_ATOMS: atom_id res chain seq x y z
N SER A 1 -10.12 -1.84 8.82
CA SER A 1 -9.67 -3.26 8.86
C SER A 1 -10.83 -4.27 8.92
N GLU A 2 -12.03 -3.85 9.26
CA GLU A 2 -13.22 -4.70 9.30
C GLU A 2 -13.46 -5.43 7.97
N GLY A 3 -13.32 -4.74 6.85
CA GLY A 3 -13.47 -5.34 5.52
C GLY A 3 -12.46 -6.45 5.25
N ILE A 4 -11.23 -6.35 5.79
CA ILE A 4 -10.22 -7.40 5.67
C ILE A 4 -10.64 -8.63 6.47
N THR A 5 -10.94 -8.46 7.76
CA THR A 5 -11.26 -9.59 8.66
C THR A 5 -12.52 -10.33 8.22
N LYS A 6 -13.56 -9.61 7.82
CA LYS A 6 -14.79 -10.22 7.26
C LYS A 6 -14.56 -10.94 5.94
N SER A 7 -13.67 -10.41 5.08
CA SER A 7 -13.37 -11.09 3.81
C SER A 7 -12.48 -12.32 4.00
N VAL A 8 -11.60 -12.31 5.01
CA VAL A 8 -10.86 -13.52 5.43
C VAL A 8 -11.81 -14.57 5.96
N GLN A 9 -12.73 -14.19 6.86
CA GLN A 9 -13.73 -15.14 7.40
C GLN A 9 -14.57 -15.75 6.28
N TYR A 10 -15.08 -14.91 5.35
CA TYR A 10 -15.79 -15.38 4.18
C TYR A 10 -14.99 -16.42 3.36
N ALA A 11 -13.70 -16.17 3.16
CA ALA A 11 -12.84 -17.08 2.41
C ALA A 11 -12.63 -18.42 3.14
N LEU A 12 -12.45 -18.39 4.47
CA LEU A 12 -12.31 -19.56 5.31
C LEU A 12 -13.61 -20.38 5.33
N ASP A 13 -14.77 -19.74 5.48
CA ASP A 13 -16.09 -20.36 5.46
C ASP A 13 -16.33 -21.10 4.13
N LYS A 14 -15.90 -20.54 2.99
CA LYS A 14 -15.96 -21.18 1.67
C LYS A 14 -15.11 -22.46 1.57
N LEU A 15 -14.07 -22.55 2.39
CA LEU A 15 -13.23 -23.76 2.49
C LEU A 15 -13.70 -24.72 3.61
N GLY A 16 -14.80 -24.42 4.29
CA GLY A 16 -15.31 -25.21 5.40
C GLY A 16 -14.51 -25.04 6.70
N ILE A 17 -13.73 -23.97 6.82
CA ILE A 17 -12.92 -23.65 8.01
C ILE A 17 -13.64 -22.56 8.80
N THR A 18 -13.99 -22.86 10.05
CA THR A 18 -14.58 -21.86 10.95
C THR A 18 -13.49 -21.21 11.78
N GLU A 19 -13.35 -19.88 11.70
CA GLU A 19 -12.47 -19.09 12.53
C GLU A 19 -13.27 -18.01 13.24
N ASN A 20 -13.32 -18.06 14.56
CA ASN A 20 -14.07 -17.12 15.40
C ASN A 20 -13.15 -16.22 16.24
N ASP A 21 -11.84 -16.47 16.24
CA ASP A 21 -10.89 -15.65 16.97
C ASP A 21 -10.55 -14.40 16.17
N GLU A 22 -11.06 -13.28 16.64
CA GLU A 22 -10.81 -11.95 16.05
C GLU A 22 -9.31 -11.61 16.05
N ALA A 23 -8.54 -12.08 17.03
CA ALA A 23 -7.11 -11.84 17.08
C ALA A 23 -6.37 -12.57 15.95
N VAL A 24 -6.80 -13.78 15.60
CA VAL A 24 -6.28 -14.52 14.44
C VAL A 24 -6.64 -13.79 13.15
N LEU A 25 -7.90 -13.38 12.99
CA LEU A 25 -8.34 -12.65 11.81
C LEU A 25 -7.59 -11.32 11.61
N LYS A 26 -7.27 -10.60 12.68
CA LYS A 26 -6.48 -9.36 12.62
C LYS A 26 -5.04 -9.56 12.14
N ARG A 27 -4.46 -10.74 12.27
CA ARG A 27 -3.11 -11.05 11.78
C ARG A 27 -2.99 -11.02 10.25
N TYR A 28 -4.11 -11.08 9.54
CA TYR A 28 -4.15 -10.94 8.08
C TYR A 28 -4.00 -9.49 7.58
N ILE A 29 -3.99 -8.51 8.50
CA ILE A 29 -3.86 -7.11 8.12
C ILE A 29 -2.39 -6.79 7.91
N GLY A 30 -1.99 -6.58 6.67
CA GLY A 30 -0.63 -6.17 6.28
C GLY A 30 0.13 -7.22 5.46
N PRO A 31 0.35 -8.44 5.97
CA PRO A 31 1.09 -9.46 5.22
C PRO A 31 0.37 -9.92 3.94
N PRO A 32 1.09 -10.51 2.97
CA PRO A 32 0.49 -11.16 1.80
C PRO A 32 -0.52 -12.24 2.22
N LEU A 33 -1.69 -12.26 1.57
CA LEU A 33 -2.80 -13.12 1.97
C LEU A 33 -2.50 -14.61 1.78
N ASP A 34 -1.86 -14.99 0.69
CA ASP A 34 -1.47 -16.37 0.39
C ASP A 34 -0.53 -16.93 1.46
N GLU A 35 0.47 -16.15 1.87
CA GLU A 35 1.39 -16.49 2.96
C GLU A 35 0.64 -16.59 4.31
N SER A 36 -0.29 -15.66 4.54
CA SER A 36 -1.08 -15.63 5.77
C SER A 36 -2.00 -16.84 5.89
N PHE A 37 -2.71 -17.23 4.83
CA PHE A 37 -3.55 -18.42 4.81
C PHE A 37 -2.73 -19.71 5.04
N ALA A 38 -1.57 -19.82 4.40
CA ALA A 38 -0.68 -20.96 4.64
C ALA A 38 -0.15 -20.98 6.09
N LYS A 39 0.28 -19.83 6.62
CA LYS A 39 0.91 -19.71 7.94
C LYS A 39 -0.07 -19.89 9.09
N PHE A 40 -1.27 -19.30 9.01
CA PHE A 40 -2.19 -19.23 10.15
C PHE A 40 -3.19 -20.38 10.19
N HIS A 41 -3.51 -20.97 9.03
CA HIS A 41 -4.46 -22.08 8.91
C HIS A 41 -3.86 -23.34 8.29
N GLY A 42 -2.54 -23.36 8.03
CA GLY A 42 -1.86 -24.55 7.51
C GLY A 42 -2.31 -24.96 6.11
N LEU A 43 -2.85 -24.04 5.32
CA LEU A 43 -3.35 -24.36 3.99
C LEU A 43 -2.20 -24.72 3.05
N SER A 44 -2.47 -25.68 2.14
CA SER A 44 -1.60 -25.92 1.01
C SER A 44 -1.48 -24.66 0.15
N ARG A 45 -0.44 -24.57 -0.69
CA ARG A 45 -0.31 -23.46 -1.64
C ARG A 45 -1.54 -23.30 -2.55
N GLU A 46 -2.09 -24.43 -3.00
CA GLU A 46 -3.29 -24.44 -3.85
C GLU A 46 -4.51 -23.89 -3.11
N ASP A 47 -4.76 -24.37 -1.88
CA ASP A 47 -5.91 -23.94 -1.09
C ASP A 47 -5.75 -22.49 -0.59
N ALA A 48 -4.53 -22.04 -0.29
CA ALA A 48 -4.25 -20.66 0.03
C ALA A 48 -4.59 -19.73 -1.14
N LEU A 49 -4.26 -20.10 -2.38
CA LEU A 49 -4.64 -19.33 -3.57
C LEU A 49 -6.15 -19.34 -3.81
N LYS A 50 -6.85 -20.48 -3.55
CA LYS A 50 -8.32 -20.52 -3.58
C LYS A 50 -8.92 -19.57 -2.53
N ALA A 51 -8.38 -19.60 -1.31
CA ALA A 51 -8.81 -18.68 -0.24
C ALA A 51 -8.62 -17.20 -0.64
N VAL A 52 -7.50 -16.85 -1.27
CA VAL A 52 -7.28 -15.49 -1.80
C VAL A 52 -8.34 -15.10 -2.83
N ASN A 53 -8.74 -16.03 -3.71
CA ASN A 53 -9.80 -15.74 -4.69
C ASN A 53 -11.16 -15.51 -4.01
N TYR A 54 -11.54 -16.33 -3.01
CA TYR A 54 -12.76 -16.10 -2.23
C TYR A 54 -12.70 -14.80 -1.42
N TYR A 55 -11.54 -14.48 -0.83
CA TYR A 55 -11.34 -13.18 -0.19
C TYR A 55 -11.62 -12.02 -1.15
N ARG A 56 -11.05 -12.06 -2.36
CA ARG A 56 -11.22 -11.02 -3.39
C ARG A 56 -12.64 -10.89 -3.87
N GLU A 57 -13.37 -12.00 -3.99
CA GLU A 57 -14.78 -12.02 -4.36
C GLU A 57 -15.61 -11.10 -3.47
N ARG A 58 -15.42 -11.17 -2.15
CA ARG A 58 -16.13 -10.32 -1.20
C ARG A 58 -15.49 -8.92 -1.07
N TYR A 59 -14.15 -8.89 -1.03
CA TYR A 59 -13.44 -7.67 -0.72
C TYR A 59 -13.69 -6.56 -1.76
N LYS A 60 -13.64 -6.87 -3.05
CA LYS A 60 -13.75 -5.89 -4.14
C LYS A 60 -15.08 -5.13 -4.14
N ASP A 61 -16.19 -5.79 -3.76
CA ASP A 61 -17.54 -5.24 -3.88
C ASP A 61 -18.07 -4.72 -2.52
N THR A 62 -17.57 -5.25 -1.40
CA THR A 62 -18.09 -4.92 -0.07
C THR A 62 -16.95 -4.50 0.89
N GLY A 63 -15.98 -5.38 1.09
CA GLY A 63 -14.92 -5.19 2.09
C GLY A 63 -14.07 -3.95 1.86
N ILE A 64 -13.92 -3.53 0.60
CA ILE A 64 -13.17 -2.33 0.24
C ILE A 64 -13.76 -1.05 0.86
N TYR A 65 -15.05 -1.03 1.17
CA TYR A 65 -15.75 0.10 1.78
C TYR A 65 -15.94 -0.05 3.29
N GLU A 66 -15.66 -1.22 3.87
CA GLU A 66 -15.76 -1.49 5.32
C GLU A 66 -14.48 -1.03 6.05
N ASN A 67 -14.17 0.24 5.92
CA ASN A 67 -13.04 0.87 6.58
C ASN A 67 -13.37 2.36 6.87
N ARG A 68 -12.51 3.03 7.62
CA ARG A 68 -12.67 4.45 7.95
C ARG A 68 -11.30 5.13 8.03
N LEU A 69 -11.27 6.41 7.77
CA LEU A 69 -10.12 7.25 8.09
C LEU A 69 -10.04 7.48 9.60
N PHE A 70 -8.84 7.70 10.09
CA PHE A 70 -8.65 8.29 11.40
C PHE A 70 -9.06 9.76 11.36
N ASP A 71 -9.55 10.26 12.50
CA ASP A 71 -9.94 11.66 12.63
C ASP A 71 -8.72 12.57 12.39
N GLY A 72 -8.93 13.66 11.68
CA GLY A 72 -7.89 14.65 11.38
C GLY A 72 -6.99 14.32 10.16
N ILE A 73 -7.09 13.13 9.57
CA ILE A 73 -6.23 12.76 8.42
C ILE A 73 -6.49 13.64 7.20
N LYS A 74 -7.75 13.97 6.90
CA LYS A 74 -8.07 14.80 5.74
C LYS A 74 -7.55 16.23 5.91
N GLU A 75 -7.67 16.77 7.10
CA GLU A 75 -7.17 18.09 7.49
C GLU A 75 -5.64 18.14 7.43
N LEU A 76 -4.97 17.10 7.96
CA LEU A 76 -3.51 16.96 7.90
C LEU A 76 -3.01 16.94 6.45
N LEU A 77 -3.58 16.07 5.61
CA LEU A 77 -3.20 15.97 4.20
C LEU A 77 -3.41 17.30 3.46
N SER A 78 -4.55 17.97 3.71
CA SER A 78 -4.83 19.28 3.14
C SER A 78 -3.79 20.33 3.56
N SER A 79 -3.35 20.33 4.82
CA SER A 79 -2.35 21.27 5.33
C SER A 79 -0.99 21.00 4.70
N LEU A 80 -0.54 19.74 4.66
CA LEU A 80 0.72 19.35 4.04
C LEU A 80 0.77 19.80 2.56
N LYS A 81 -0.33 19.61 1.83
CA LYS A 81 -0.42 20.05 0.44
C LYS A 81 -0.34 21.56 0.27
N LYS A 82 -0.97 22.33 1.16
CA LYS A 82 -0.92 23.81 1.16
C LYS A 82 0.48 24.33 1.47
N GLU A 83 1.23 23.62 2.31
CA GLU A 83 2.61 23.96 2.67
C GLU A 83 3.64 23.50 1.64
N GLY A 84 3.21 22.83 0.55
CA GLY A 84 4.07 22.43 -0.56
C GLY A 84 4.84 21.12 -0.32
N TYR A 85 4.47 20.32 0.70
CA TYR A 85 5.06 19.01 0.88
C TYR A 85 4.66 18.02 -0.21
N ILE A 86 5.60 17.20 -0.66
CA ILE A 86 5.30 16.02 -1.47
C ILE A 86 4.68 14.98 -0.55
N THR A 87 3.46 14.59 -0.86
CA THR A 87 2.73 13.57 -0.08
C THR A 87 2.63 12.28 -0.87
N ALA A 88 3.04 11.17 -0.25
CA ALA A 88 3.04 9.87 -0.88
C ALA A 88 2.33 8.82 -0.03
N LEU A 89 1.54 7.97 -0.68
CA LEU A 89 0.95 6.79 -0.07
C LEU A 89 1.78 5.55 -0.43
N ALA A 90 2.28 4.84 0.60
CA ALA A 90 2.91 3.54 0.48
C ALA A 90 2.07 2.49 1.22
N THR A 91 1.44 1.55 0.53
CA THR A 91 0.54 0.58 1.15
C THR A 91 0.75 -0.85 0.64
N CYS A 92 0.70 -1.83 1.55
CA CYS A 92 0.66 -3.25 1.16
C CYS A 92 -0.70 -3.70 0.56
N LYS A 93 -1.67 -2.80 0.45
CA LYS A 93 -2.88 -3.09 -0.32
C LYS A 93 -2.56 -3.24 -1.81
N PRO A 94 -3.19 -4.19 -2.51
CA PRO A 94 -3.04 -4.28 -3.96
C PRO A 94 -3.35 -2.94 -4.64
N GLU A 95 -2.45 -2.51 -5.50
CA GLU A 95 -2.49 -1.20 -6.17
C GLU A 95 -3.81 -0.97 -6.93
N ILE A 96 -4.40 -2.04 -7.47
CA ILE A 96 -5.70 -1.96 -8.17
C ILE A 96 -6.85 -1.43 -7.29
N TYR A 97 -6.74 -1.52 -5.96
CA TYR A 97 -7.75 -1.03 -5.02
C TYR A 97 -7.48 0.38 -4.52
N VAL A 98 -6.26 0.89 -4.68
CA VAL A 98 -5.85 2.18 -4.14
C VAL A 98 -6.69 3.34 -4.67
N PRO A 99 -6.91 3.50 -5.99
CA PRO A 99 -7.73 4.61 -6.50
C PRO A 99 -9.16 4.59 -5.97
N THR A 100 -9.77 3.40 -5.87
CA THR A 100 -11.13 3.25 -5.35
C THR A 100 -11.23 3.74 -3.90
N ILE A 101 -10.25 3.39 -3.06
CA ILE A 101 -10.23 3.77 -1.65
C ILE A 101 -9.99 5.27 -1.48
N LEU A 102 -9.04 5.83 -2.23
CA LEU A 102 -8.74 7.25 -2.18
C LEU A 102 -9.95 8.10 -2.60
N LYS A 103 -10.65 7.69 -3.66
CA LYS A 103 -11.90 8.33 -4.11
C LYS A 103 -13.03 8.19 -3.10
N TYR A 104 -13.19 7.00 -2.51
CA TYR A 104 -14.22 6.76 -1.50
C TYR A 104 -14.10 7.70 -0.30
N PHE A 105 -12.88 8.03 0.12
CA PHE A 105 -12.60 8.98 1.19
C PHE A 105 -12.45 10.43 0.73
N ASP A 106 -12.50 10.69 -0.57
CA ASP A 106 -12.26 12.02 -1.14
C ASP A 106 -10.92 12.62 -0.66
N ILE A 107 -9.84 11.85 -0.83
CA ILE A 107 -8.47 12.22 -0.46
C ILE A 107 -7.45 12.01 -1.58
N GLU A 108 -7.88 11.56 -2.77
CA GLU A 108 -7.00 11.29 -3.92
C GLU A 108 -6.17 12.54 -4.29
N GLN A 109 -6.78 13.71 -4.25
CA GLN A 109 -6.18 14.99 -4.63
C GLN A 109 -5.02 15.44 -3.71
N TYR A 110 -4.87 14.82 -2.56
CA TYR A 110 -3.82 15.17 -1.63
C TYR A 110 -2.53 14.38 -1.83
N PHE A 111 -2.53 13.32 -2.63
CA PHE A 111 -1.36 12.51 -2.88
C PHE A 111 -0.73 12.82 -4.24
N ASP A 112 0.58 13.10 -4.24
CA ASP A 112 1.38 13.24 -5.46
C ASP A 112 1.76 11.87 -6.00
N ILE A 113 1.93 10.89 -5.10
CA ILE A 113 2.32 9.52 -5.40
C ILE A 113 1.45 8.57 -4.58
N ALA A 114 0.95 7.52 -5.20
CA ALA A 114 0.20 6.48 -4.51
C ALA A 114 0.63 5.10 -5.04
N VAL A 115 1.36 4.34 -4.22
CA VAL A 115 1.91 3.04 -4.58
C VAL A 115 1.31 1.97 -3.69
N GLY A 116 0.77 0.92 -4.31
CA GLY A 116 0.30 -0.29 -3.67
C GLY A 116 1.22 -1.49 -3.91
N SER A 117 0.90 -2.63 -3.30
CA SER A 117 1.55 -3.89 -3.63
C SER A 117 1.05 -4.41 -4.99
N GLU A 118 1.87 -5.22 -5.64
CA GLU A 118 1.44 -5.98 -6.81
C GLU A 118 0.72 -7.26 -6.37
N LEU A 119 -0.10 -7.78 -7.27
CA LEU A 119 -0.75 -9.09 -7.08
C LEU A 119 0.29 -10.22 -7.16
N GLU A 120 -0.14 -11.46 -6.96
CA GLU A 120 0.73 -12.64 -6.96
C GLU A 120 1.69 -12.65 -8.15
N GLY A 121 2.97 -12.89 -7.85
CA GLY A 121 4.04 -12.94 -8.85
C GLY A 121 4.66 -11.59 -9.20
N GLY A 122 4.15 -10.49 -8.69
CA GLY A 122 4.75 -9.16 -8.86
C GLY A 122 5.97 -8.94 -7.96
N ALA A 123 6.79 -7.94 -8.31
CA ALA A 123 8.02 -7.60 -7.59
C ALA A 123 7.74 -6.88 -6.25
N ARG A 124 6.64 -6.11 -6.15
CA ARG A 124 6.30 -5.33 -4.95
C ARG A 124 5.31 -6.08 -4.07
N ARG A 125 5.78 -7.01 -3.28
CA ARG A 125 4.93 -7.80 -2.37
C ARG A 125 5.00 -7.35 -0.92
N HIS A 126 6.15 -6.84 -0.50
CA HIS A 126 6.42 -6.44 0.87
C HIS A 126 6.50 -4.92 0.98
N LYS A 127 6.43 -4.41 2.21
CA LYS A 127 6.39 -2.97 2.48
C LYS A 127 7.63 -2.25 1.97
N ASP A 128 8.81 -2.86 2.15
CA ASP A 128 10.07 -2.28 1.69
C ASP A 128 10.11 -2.08 0.17
N ASP A 129 9.54 -3.03 -0.60
CA ASP A 129 9.45 -2.93 -2.06
C ASP A 129 8.56 -1.75 -2.47
N VAL A 130 7.43 -1.58 -1.78
CA VAL A 130 6.48 -0.49 -2.03
C VAL A 130 7.11 0.86 -1.69
N ILE A 131 7.80 0.96 -0.55
CA ILE A 131 8.49 2.18 -0.13
C ILE A 131 9.61 2.55 -1.11
N ASN A 132 10.40 1.58 -1.55
CA ASN A 132 11.46 1.81 -2.53
C ASN A 132 10.88 2.34 -3.86
N GLU A 133 9.73 1.83 -4.30
CA GLU A 133 9.07 2.35 -5.49
C GLU A 133 8.57 3.79 -5.29
N VAL A 134 8.06 4.14 -4.12
CA VAL A 134 7.70 5.54 -3.80
C VAL A 134 8.93 6.45 -3.96
N PHE A 135 10.07 6.09 -3.38
CA PHE A 135 11.29 6.87 -3.54
C PHE A 135 11.75 6.97 -4.99
N ASN A 136 11.65 5.89 -5.78
CA ASN A 136 11.95 5.91 -7.20
C ASN A 136 11.05 6.91 -7.95
N GLN A 137 9.77 7.00 -7.58
CA GLN A 137 8.84 7.96 -8.20
C GLN A 137 9.13 9.40 -7.76
N ILE A 138 9.50 9.65 -6.51
CA ILE A 138 9.94 10.98 -6.05
C ILE A 138 11.17 11.45 -6.84
N ILE A 139 12.17 10.58 -7.05
CA ILE A 139 13.36 10.90 -7.84
C ILE A 139 12.97 11.30 -9.27
N LYS A 140 12.02 10.59 -9.87
CA LYS A 140 11.55 10.89 -11.23
C LYS A 140 10.84 12.25 -11.29
N LEU A 141 10.01 12.59 -10.29
CA LEU A 141 9.35 13.89 -10.20
C LEU A 141 10.38 15.02 -10.10
N ASN A 142 11.34 14.91 -9.19
CA ASN A 142 12.39 15.91 -9.01
C ASN A 142 13.25 16.11 -10.27
N LYS A 143 13.50 15.04 -11.04
CA LYS A 143 14.23 15.16 -12.32
C LYS A 143 13.40 15.83 -13.41
N ALA A 144 12.10 15.60 -13.45
CA ALA A 144 11.20 16.24 -14.41
C ALA A 144 11.11 17.76 -14.16
N ASP A 145 10.94 18.16 -12.90
CA ASP A 145 10.88 19.57 -12.52
C ASP A 145 12.20 20.31 -12.83
N ASN A 146 13.35 19.65 -12.68
CA ASN A 146 14.65 20.20 -13.01
C ASN A 146 14.95 20.22 -14.52
N ALA A 147 14.36 19.31 -15.31
CA ALA A 147 14.56 19.25 -16.76
C ALA A 147 13.87 20.42 -17.50
N ASP A 148 12.77 20.93 -16.97
CA ASP A 148 12.09 22.14 -17.50
C ASP A 148 12.90 23.42 -17.26
N ILE A 149 13.88 23.40 -16.35
CA ILE A 149 14.72 24.56 -15.99
C ILE A 149 16.06 24.57 -16.75
N THR A 150 16.51 23.41 -17.25
CA THR A 150 17.80 23.30 -17.94
C THR A 150 17.69 22.64 -19.30
N ASN A 151 17.79 23.44 -20.36
CA ASN A 151 18.17 22.97 -21.70
C ASN A 151 19.65 22.54 -21.68
N ALA A 152 20.00 21.41 -21.08
CA ALA A 152 21.35 20.87 -21.14
C ALA A 152 21.35 19.35 -20.98
N SER A 153 21.98 18.72 -21.98
CA SER A 153 22.37 17.33 -22.02
C SER A 153 23.30 17.00 -20.83
N ASP A 154 22.80 16.37 -19.79
CA ASP A 154 23.66 15.72 -18.81
C ASP A 154 23.14 14.31 -18.49
N THR A 155 23.95 13.33 -18.85
CA THR A 155 23.83 11.93 -18.44
C THR A 155 24.17 11.87 -16.95
N THR A 156 23.16 11.89 -16.08
CA THR A 156 23.35 11.67 -14.64
C THR A 156 23.95 10.27 -14.38
N ASN A 157 25.12 10.25 -13.77
CA ASN A 157 25.84 9.05 -13.36
C ASN A 157 25.06 8.29 -12.26
N VAL A 158 25.27 6.98 -12.16
CA VAL A 158 24.66 6.11 -11.14
C VAL A 158 24.98 6.57 -9.70
N SER A 159 26.15 7.20 -9.47
CA SER A 159 26.54 7.79 -8.19
C SER A 159 25.59 8.93 -7.78
N ASP A 160 25.19 9.79 -8.69
CA ASP A 160 24.30 10.92 -8.39
C ASP A 160 22.90 10.47 -7.94
N THR A 161 22.43 9.33 -8.47
CA THR A 161 21.12 8.78 -8.09
C THR A 161 21.11 8.24 -6.66
N ALA A 162 22.20 7.62 -6.20
CA ALA A 162 22.32 7.11 -4.84
C ALA A 162 22.38 8.24 -3.81
N ASP A 163 23.12 9.31 -4.12
CA ASP A 163 23.22 10.47 -3.25
C ASP A 163 21.87 11.21 -3.15
N ILE A 164 21.19 11.43 -4.27
CA ILE A 164 19.82 11.99 -4.30
C ILE A 164 18.85 11.14 -3.47
N LEU A 165 18.92 9.82 -3.57
CA LEU A 165 18.07 8.93 -2.79
C LEU A 165 18.33 9.05 -1.28
N ASN A 166 19.59 9.16 -0.87
CA ASN A 166 19.96 9.33 0.54
C ASN A 166 19.45 10.67 1.09
N ASP A 167 19.57 11.75 0.33
CA ASP A 167 19.08 13.08 0.71
C ASP A 167 17.55 13.07 0.85
N ILE A 168 16.82 12.49 -0.12
CA ILE A 168 15.36 12.37 -0.05
C ILE A 168 14.94 11.54 1.17
N LYS A 169 15.63 10.43 1.48
CA LYS A 169 15.34 9.62 2.67
C LYS A 169 15.59 10.38 3.96
N ALA A 170 16.65 11.18 4.03
CA ALA A 170 16.98 12.00 5.21
C ALA A 170 15.90 13.07 5.49
N ASP A 171 15.30 13.63 4.43
CA ASP A 171 14.28 14.67 4.52
C ASP A 171 12.84 14.13 4.52
N SER A 172 12.67 12.80 4.59
CA SER A 172 11.37 12.16 4.56
C SER A 172 10.91 11.73 5.95
N ILE A 173 9.61 11.86 6.21
CA ILE A 173 8.96 11.34 7.41
C ILE A 173 7.94 10.29 7.00
N MET A 174 8.07 9.08 7.56
CA MET A 174 7.07 8.04 7.42
C MET A 174 6.08 8.11 8.57
N VAL A 175 4.79 8.10 8.24
CA VAL A 175 3.70 8.05 9.20
C VAL A 175 2.91 6.77 9.01
N GLY A 176 2.80 5.97 10.06
CA GLY A 176 2.03 4.72 10.07
C GLY A 176 1.29 4.53 11.38
N ASP A 177 0.36 3.59 11.40
CA ASP A 177 -0.49 3.28 12.56
C ASP A 177 -0.01 2.04 13.34
N ARG A 178 1.10 1.44 12.94
CA ARG A 178 1.67 0.23 13.55
C ARG A 178 3.17 0.36 13.78
N LYS A 179 3.65 -0.42 14.76
CA LYS A 179 5.06 -0.44 15.16
C LYS A 179 6.01 -0.83 14.01
N ASP A 180 5.51 -1.59 13.04
CA ASP A 180 6.30 -2.10 11.91
C ASP A 180 6.09 -1.29 10.62
N ASP A 181 5.46 -0.10 10.75
CA ASP A 181 5.26 0.85 9.64
C ASP A 181 6.47 1.76 9.43
#